data_abcf5b4b0b21321093f6a559ce9ff601
#
_entry.id   abcf5b4b0b21321093f6a559ce9ff601
#
_cell.length_a   1.000
_cell.length_b   1.000
_cell.length_c   1.000
_cell.angle_alpha   90.00
_cell.angle_beta   90.00
_cell.angle_gamma   90.00
#
_symmetry.space_group_name_H-M   'P 1'
#
loop_
_entity.id
_entity.type
_entity.pdbx_description
1 polymer ?
#
loop_
_entity_poly.entity_id
_entity_poly.type
_entity_poly.pdbx_seq_one_letter_code
_entity_poly.pdbx_strand_id
1 'polypeptide(L)'
;MTNNTQNAMLVVSLMDLTSLNTDDNQASINALVNSIDSKLGIPAAVCVFSEFVDDAKIALANRLLSHVKVATVTNFPTGEAPLNEVLNETLIAIERGADEIDLVIPYKALIKGEADTVLEYVSESKKACGSRAKLKVIIESGELKTPALIAQATELAIQGGADFVKTSTGKVAVNATLEATEIMLNTIKKSSKPVGFKAAGGVKTTGDANAYLQLTTEIMGDEYLAPETFRFGASSLLNDVYKVLHEAQQ
;
A
#
# COMPACT_ATOMS: atom_id res chain seq x y z
N MET A 1 27.32 10.10 3.98
CA MET A 1 26.03 9.87 4.63
C MET A 1 26.15 8.61 5.47
N THR A 2 25.60 8.60 6.67
CA THR A 2 25.55 7.40 7.49
C THR A 2 24.56 6.39 6.90
N ASN A 3 24.69 5.09 7.22
CA ASN A 3 23.77 4.05 6.76
C ASN A 3 22.30 4.39 7.14
N ASN A 4 22.10 5.03 8.30
CA ASN A 4 20.78 5.46 8.77
C ASN A 4 20.16 6.55 7.88
N THR A 5 20.94 7.50 7.38
CA THR A 5 20.47 8.55 6.46
C THR A 5 20.06 8.00 5.10
N GLN A 6 20.83 7.04 4.58
CA GLN A 6 20.50 6.37 3.30
C GLN A 6 19.20 5.58 3.42
N ASN A 7 19.03 4.83 4.49
CA ASN A 7 17.79 4.10 4.77
C ASN A 7 16.59 5.05 4.94
N ALA A 8 16.77 6.18 5.64
CA ALA A 8 15.71 7.17 5.80
C ALA A 8 15.24 7.73 4.45
N MET A 9 16.16 8.08 3.55
CA MET A 9 15.81 8.54 2.19
C MET A 9 15.10 7.44 1.37
N LEU A 10 15.57 6.19 1.49
CA LEU A 10 14.93 5.05 0.85
C LEU A 10 13.49 4.86 1.36
N VAL A 11 13.27 4.95 2.68
CA VAL A 11 11.93 4.83 3.27
C VAL A 11 10.98 5.87 2.70
N VAL A 12 11.41 7.14 2.52
CA VAL A 12 10.56 8.17 1.88
C VAL A 12 10.18 7.74 0.46
N SER A 13 11.16 7.31 -0.35
CA SER A 13 10.91 6.94 -1.75
C SER A 13 10.00 5.71 -1.91
N LEU A 14 9.92 4.86 -0.89
CA LEU A 14 9.07 3.67 -0.85
C LEU A 14 7.69 3.93 -0.20
N MET A 15 7.37 5.17 0.17
CA MET A 15 6.16 5.46 0.93
C MET A 15 4.96 5.71 0.02
N ASP A 16 3.81 5.13 0.37
CA ASP A 16 2.48 5.60 0.01
C ASP A 16 1.99 6.46 1.18
N LEU A 17 2.19 7.78 1.08
CA LEU A 17 1.79 8.75 2.11
C LEU A 17 0.26 8.81 2.19
N THR A 18 -0.30 8.37 3.31
CA THR A 18 -1.72 7.98 3.39
C THR A 18 -2.51 8.90 4.32
N SER A 19 -3.67 9.38 3.84
CA SER A 19 -4.77 9.89 4.65
C SER A 19 -6.07 9.19 4.26
N LEU A 20 -6.66 8.46 5.20
CA LEU A 20 -7.92 7.73 5.07
C LEU A 20 -8.72 7.92 6.36
N ASN A 21 -8.91 9.18 6.77
CA ASN A 21 -9.68 9.55 7.96
C ASN A 21 -11.12 9.89 7.55
N THR A 22 -12.05 9.61 8.41
CA THR A 22 -13.49 9.87 8.17
C THR A 22 -13.84 11.35 8.09
N ASP A 23 -12.95 12.22 8.58
CA ASP A 23 -13.05 13.67 8.56
C ASP A 23 -12.17 14.33 7.49
N ASP A 24 -11.55 13.53 6.60
CA ASP A 24 -10.77 14.05 5.49
C ASP A 24 -11.65 14.94 4.59
N ASN A 25 -11.02 15.96 4.07
CA ASN A 25 -11.59 16.95 3.17
C ASN A 25 -10.50 17.55 2.29
N GLN A 26 -10.86 18.38 1.32
CA GLN A 26 -9.89 18.99 0.40
C GLN A 26 -8.73 19.71 1.13
N ALA A 27 -9.00 20.35 2.28
CA ALA A 27 -7.94 21.04 3.03
C ALA A 27 -6.95 20.05 3.67
N SER A 28 -7.43 18.91 4.21
CA SER A 28 -6.56 17.87 4.76
C SER A 28 -5.73 17.20 3.67
N ILE A 29 -6.28 16.98 2.47
CA ILE A 29 -5.55 16.42 1.33
C ILE A 29 -4.48 17.40 0.83
N ASN A 30 -4.80 18.70 0.74
CA ASN A 30 -3.81 19.72 0.44
C ASN A 30 -2.70 19.76 1.50
N ALA A 31 -3.03 19.63 2.79
CA ALA A 31 -2.04 19.58 3.87
C ALA A 31 -1.15 18.32 3.75
N LEU A 32 -1.72 17.16 3.42
CA LEU A 32 -0.99 15.92 3.16
C LEU A 32 0.06 16.12 2.07
N VAL A 33 -0.33 16.65 0.92
CA VAL A 33 0.59 16.91 -0.20
C VAL A 33 1.62 17.99 0.19
N ASN A 34 1.22 19.02 0.94
CA ASN A 34 2.12 20.09 1.39
C ASN A 34 3.15 19.62 2.43
N SER A 35 2.93 18.51 3.11
CA SER A 35 3.91 17.92 4.04
C SER A 35 5.11 17.28 3.32
N ILE A 36 5.05 17.08 2.01
CA ILE A 36 6.16 16.53 1.23
C ILE A 36 7.26 17.59 1.09
N ASP A 37 8.42 17.37 1.68
CA ASP A 37 9.63 18.18 1.42
C ASP A 37 10.50 17.49 0.36
N SER A 38 10.47 18.01 -0.86
CA SER A 38 11.21 17.45 -1.98
C SER A 38 12.75 17.50 -1.82
N LYS A 39 13.26 18.27 -0.87
CA LYS A 39 14.69 18.27 -0.53
C LYS A 39 15.09 17.06 0.32
N LEU A 40 14.16 16.54 1.09
CA LEU A 40 14.37 15.38 1.97
C LEU A 40 13.93 14.06 1.32
N GLY A 41 13.15 14.12 0.22
CA GLY A 41 12.70 12.98 -0.54
C GLY A 41 11.24 13.11 -0.98
N ILE A 42 10.88 12.34 -1.98
CA ILE A 42 9.54 12.34 -2.58
C ILE A 42 8.95 10.95 -2.42
N PRO A 43 7.73 10.80 -1.87
CA PRO A 43 7.08 9.50 -1.74
C PRO A 43 6.69 8.93 -3.11
N ALA A 44 6.59 7.61 -3.21
CA ALA A 44 6.16 6.92 -4.41
C ALA A 44 4.71 7.27 -4.78
N ALA A 45 3.85 7.39 -3.77
CA ALA A 45 2.44 7.74 -3.95
C ALA A 45 1.90 8.55 -2.77
N VAL A 46 0.75 9.20 -3.00
CA VAL A 46 -0.19 9.58 -1.96
C VAL A 46 -1.40 8.64 -2.05
N CYS A 47 -1.97 8.27 -0.90
CA CYS A 47 -3.13 7.37 -0.84
C CYS A 47 -4.27 8.06 -0.09
N VAL A 48 -5.40 8.24 -0.77
CA VAL A 48 -6.57 9.00 -0.30
C VAL A 48 -7.86 8.25 -0.63
N PHE A 49 -9.00 8.64 -0.08
CA PHE A 49 -10.29 8.12 -0.52
C PHE A 49 -10.62 8.53 -1.96
N SER A 50 -11.44 7.74 -2.64
CA SER A 50 -11.77 7.91 -4.07
C SER A 50 -12.31 9.30 -4.39
N GLU A 51 -13.10 9.90 -3.51
CA GLU A 51 -13.65 11.25 -3.68
C GLU A 51 -12.60 12.36 -3.72
N PHE A 52 -11.40 12.11 -3.18
CA PHE A 52 -10.29 13.09 -3.12
C PHE A 52 -9.17 12.83 -4.13
N VAL A 53 -9.34 11.89 -5.06
CA VAL A 53 -8.32 11.60 -6.08
C VAL A 53 -8.01 12.81 -6.93
N ASP A 54 -9.04 13.54 -7.40
CA ASP A 54 -8.89 14.76 -8.18
C ASP A 54 -8.17 15.86 -7.39
N ASP A 55 -8.54 16.05 -6.11
CA ASP A 55 -7.92 17.03 -5.22
C ASP A 55 -6.43 16.73 -5.02
N ALA A 56 -6.07 15.45 -4.82
CA ALA A 56 -4.69 15.02 -4.67
C ALA A 56 -3.89 15.26 -5.97
N LYS A 57 -4.46 14.95 -7.14
CA LYS A 57 -3.84 15.22 -8.44
C LYS A 57 -3.57 16.72 -8.65
N ILE A 58 -4.54 17.58 -8.35
CA ILE A 58 -4.42 19.04 -8.45
C ILE A 58 -3.34 19.55 -7.48
N ALA A 59 -3.37 19.09 -6.21
CA ALA A 59 -2.40 19.52 -5.20
C ALA A 59 -0.97 19.12 -5.59
N LEU A 60 -0.76 17.90 -6.10
CA LEU A 60 0.54 17.44 -6.60
C LEU A 60 1.02 18.25 -7.80
N ALA A 61 0.13 18.55 -8.75
CA ALA A 61 0.46 19.35 -9.94
C ALA A 61 0.89 20.78 -9.56
N ASN A 62 0.19 21.41 -8.62
CA ASN A 62 0.52 22.75 -8.11
C ASN A 62 1.91 22.81 -7.45
N ARG A 63 2.45 21.67 -7.01
CA ARG A 63 3.78 21.55 -6.42
C ARG A 63 4.84 20.98 -7.37
N LEU A 64 4.52 20.83 -8.66
CA LEU A 64 5.38 20.19 -9.67
C LEU A 64 5.75 18.73 -9.32
N LEU A 65 4.85 18.03 -8.63
CA LEU A 65 4.99 16.65 -8.18
C LEU A 65 4.06 15.69 -8.94
N SER A 66 3.67 16.02 -10.19
CA SER A 66 2.75 15.21 -10.99
C SER A 66 3.24 13.78 -11.29
N HIS A 67 4.51 13.49 -11.03
CA HIS A 67 5.07 12.14 -11.15
C HIS A 67 4.76 11.23 -9.96
N VAL A 68 4.38 11.80 -8.81
CA VAL A 68 3.93 11.05 -7.63
C VAL A 68 2.59 10.40 -7.97
N LYS A 69 2.45 9.10 -7.69
CA LYS A 69 1.22 8.36 -7.98
C LYS A 69 0.11 8.73 -7.01
N VAL A 70 -1.13 8.62 -7.46
CA VAL A 70 -2.29 8.71 -6.58
C VAL A 70 -2.92 7.34 -6.47
N ALA A 71 -2.88 6.79 -5.27
CA ALA A 71 -3.53 5.54 -4.89
C ALA A 71 -4.86 5.85 -4.18
N THR A 72 -5.81 4.93 -4.31
CA THR A 72 -7.05 4.96 -3.53
C THR A 72 -7.44 3.55 -3.10
N VAL A 73 -8.44 3.46 -2.23
CA VAL A 73 -8.92 2.19 -1.68
C VAL A 73 -10.28 1.84 -2.24
N THR A 74 -10.58 0.54 -2.37
CA THR A 74 -11.89 0.01 -2.76
C THR A 74 -12.29 -1.16 -1.87
N ASN A 75 -13.60 -1.40 -1.72
CA ASN A 75 -14.14 -2.39 -0.77
C ASN A 75 -13.67 -2.14 0.68
N PHE A 76 -13.38 -0.88 0.99
CA PHE A 76 -12.66 -0.48 2.20
C PHE A 76 -13.62 0.07 3.29
N PRO A 77 -13.39 -0.23 4.59
CA PRO A 77 -12.29 -1.07 5.11
C PRO A 77 -12.66 -2.54 5.31
N THR A 78 -13.90 -2.94 5.13
CA THR A 78 -14.45 -4.22 5.65
C THR A 78 -14.31 -5.40 4.70
N GLY A 79 -14.12 -5.15 3.41
CA GLY A 79 -14.09 -6.20 2.40
C GLY A 79 -15.46 -6.87 2.15
N GLU A 80 -16.58 -6.22 2.49
CA GLU A 80 -17.91 -6.83 2.50
C GLU A 80 -18.88 -6.30 1.44
N ALA A 81 -18.46 -5.31 0.63
CA ALA A 81 -19.32 -4.78 -0.42
C ALA A 81 -19.52 -5.81 -1.55
N PRO A 82 -20.70 -5.87 -2.19
CA PRO A 82 -20.95 -6.72 -3.35
C PRO A 82 -19.96 -6.42 -4.50
N LEU A 83 -19.57 -7.45 -5.25
CA LEU A 83 -18.57 -7.32 -6.31
C LEU A 83 -18.91 -6.24 -7.33
N ASN A 84 -20.16 -6.15 -7.77
CA ASN A 84 -20.59 -5.13 -8.72
C ASN A 84 -20.40 -3.70 -8.20
N GLU A 85 -20.57 -3.46 -6.90
CA GLU A 85 -20.31 -2.16 -6.27
C GLU A 85 -18.80 -1.85 -6.22
N VAL A 86 -17.98 -2.85 -5.87
CA VAL A 86 -16.51 -2.75 -5.85
C VAL A 86 -15.96 -2.44 -7.24
N LEU A 87 -16.49 -3.08 -8.29
CA LEU A 87 -16.08 -2.82 -9.66
C LEU A 87 -16.48 -1.41 -10.11
N ASN A 88 -17.66 -0.95 -9.75
CA ASN A 88 -18.11 0.42 -10.04
C ASN A 88 -17.24 1.45 -9.31
N GLU A 89 -16.96 1.24 -8.02
CA GLU A 89 -16.04 2.08 -7.22
C GLU A 89 -14.64 2.15 -7.87
N THR A 90 -14.11 1.00 -8.31
CA THR A 90 -12.83 0.90 -9.00
C THR A 90 -12.82 1.72 -10.29
N LEU A 91 -13.84 1.59 -11.13
CA LEU A 91 -13.94 2.33 -12.40
C LEU A 91 -14.05 3.84 -12.17
N ILE A 92 -14.88 4.27 -11.21
CA ILE A 92 -15.01 5.69 -10.83
C ILE A 92 -13.67 6.26 -10.36
N ALA A 93 -12.94 5.53 -9.51
CA ALA A 93 -11.64 5.96 -9.03
C ALA A 93 -10.62 6.14 -10.17
N ILE A 94 -10.61 5.22 -11.13
CA ILE A 94 -9.74 5.30 -12.32
C ILE A 94 -10.13 6.49 -13.22
N GLU A 95 -11.42 6.74 -13.40
CA GLU A 95 -11.91 7.89 -14.17
C GLU A 95 -11.53 9.23 -13.54
N ARG A 96 -11.45 9.28 -12.21
CA ARG A 96 -10.92 10.43 -11.46
C ARG A 96 -9.39 10.55 -11.53
N GLY A 97 -8.70 9.59 -12.14
CA GLY A 97 -7.26 9.64 -12.37
C GLY A 97 -6.42 8.88 -11.34
N ALA A 98 -7.00 7.96 -10.58
CA ALA A 98 -6.21 7.08 -9.71
C ALA A 98 -5.23 6.24 -10.55
N ASP A 99 -3.96 6.23 -10.15
CA ASP A 99 -2.92 5.41 -10.76
C ASP A 99 -2.85 4.00 -10.15
N GLU A 100 -3.35 3.85 -8.93
CA GLU A 100 -3.23 2.62 -8.15
C GLU A 100 -4.50 2.41 -7.31
N ILE A 101 -4.99 1.17 -7.26
CA ILE A 101 -6.18 0.75 -6.52
C ILE A 101 -5.77 -0.25 -5.44
N ASP A 102 -6.01 0.07 -4.17
CA ASP A 102 -5.78 -0.81 -3.03
C ASP A 102 -7.11 -1.49 -2.65
N LEU A 103 -7.37 -2.70 -3.19
CA LEU A 103 -8.59 -3.48 -2.99
C LEU A 103 -8.52 -4.28 -1.69
N VAL A 104 -9.53 -4.18 -0.82
CA VAL A 104 -9.70 -5.12 0.30
C VAL A 104 -10.40 -6.38 -0.20
N ILE A 105 -9.78 -7.54 -0.01
CA ILE A 105 -10.44 -8.81 -0.36
C ILE A 105 -11.60 -9.11 0.63
N PRO A 106 -12.57 -9.95 0.24
CA PRO A 106 -13.57 -10.48 1.18
C PRO A 106 -12.93 -11.50 2.15
N TYR A 107 -12.02 -11.03 3.02
CA TYR A 107 -11.24 -11.88 3.91
C TYR A 107 -12.09 -12.73 4.86
N LYS A 108 -13.29 -12.25 5.22
CA LYS A 108 -14.24 -13.04 6.02
C LYS A 108 -14.79 -14.25 5.25
N ALA A 109 -14.94 -14.13 3.93
CA ALA A 109 -15.31 -15.24 3.07
C ALA A 109 -14.16 -16.27 3.02
N LEU A 110 -12.91 -15.81 2.89
CA LEU A 110 -11.75 -16.70 2.95
C LEU A 110 -11.68 -17.49 4.26
N ILE A 111 -11.92 -16.84 5.39
CA ILE A 111 -11.95 -17.52 6.71
C ILE A 111 -13.02 -18.62 6.77
N LYS A 112 -14.11 -18.47 6.03
CA LYS A 112 -15.16 -19.50 5.89
C LYS A 112 -14.83 -20.59 4.86
N GLY A 113 -13.71 -20.50 4.16
CA GLY A 113 -13.28 -21.44 3.14
C GLY A 113 -13.76 -21.10 1.71
N GLU A 114 -14.31 -19.92 1.49
CA GLU A 114 -14.84 -19.45 0.20
C GLU A 114 -13.71 -18.81 -0.65
N ALA A 115 -12.66 -19.57 -0.99
CA ALA A 115 -11.48 -19.09 -1.69
C ALA A 115 -11.79 -18.57 -3.12
N ASP A 116 -12.74 -19.23 -3.80
CA ASP A 116 -13.15 -18.84 -5.16
C ASP A 116 -13.73 -17.42 -5.19
N THR A 117 -14.48 -17.03 -4.16
CA THR A 117 -14.99 -15.66 -4.01
C THR A 117 -13.85 -14.65 -3.97
N VAL A 118 -12.78 -14.92 -3.21
CA VAL A 118 -11.61 -14.02 -3.14
C VAL A 118 -10.93 -13.92 -4.50
N LEU A 119 -10.72 -15.04 -5.17
CA LEU A 119 -10.11 -15.08 -6.49
C LEU A 119 -10.93 -14.29 -7.52
N GLU A 120 -12.26 -14.40 -7.49
CA GLU A 120 -13.16 -13.64 -8.35
C GLU A 120 -13.02 -12.13 -8.13
N TYR A 121 -13.06 -11.65 -6.87
CA TYR A 121 -12.92 -10.23 -6.56
C TYR A 121 -11.58 -9.65 -7.07
N VAL A 122 -10.49 -10.38 -6.87
CA VAL A 122 -9.16 -9.93 -7.34
C VAL A 122 -9.11 -9.92 -8.87
N SER A 123 -9.55 -11.00 -9.51
CA SER A 123 -9.48 -11.16 -10.98
C SER A 123 -10.33 -10.12 -11.71
N GLU A 124 -11.57 -9.89 -11.25
CA GLU A 124 -12.46 -8.92 -11.87
C GLU A 124 -11.99 -7.47 -11.61
N SER A 125 -11.49 -7.17 -10.39
CA SER A 125 -10.89 -5.86 -10.11
C SER A 125 -9.63 -5.63 -10.96
N LYS A 126 -8.79 -6.65 -11.18
CA LYS A 126 -7.63 -6.53 -12.07
C LYS A 126 -8.05 -6.26 -13.52
N LYS A 127 -9.09 -6.91 -14.00
CA LYS A 127 -9.67 -6.63 -15.34
C LYS A 127 -10.19 -5.20 -15.42
N ALA A 128 -10.88 -4.70 -14.39
CA ALA A 128 -11.35 -3.31 -14.32
C ALA A 128 -10.20 -2.30 -14.35
N CYS A 129 -9.10 -2.58 -13.64
CA CYS A 129 -7.89 -1.76 -13.70
C CYS A 129 -7.26 -1.75 -15.10
N GLY A 130 -7.24 -2.88 -15.80
CA GLY A 130 -6.62 -3.02 -17.12
C GLY A 130 -5.16 -2.58 -17.10
N SER A 131 -4.79 -1.70 -18.05
CA SER A 131 -3.49 -1.04 -18.09
C SER A 131 -3.48 0.38 -17.48
N ARG A 132 -4.63 0.85 -16.98
CA ARG A 132 -4.80 2.23 -16.50
C ARG A 132 -4.34 2.41 -15.07
N ALA A 133 -4.47 1.38 -14.22
CA ALA A 133 -4.07 1.44 -12.83
C ALA A 133 -3.43 0.12 -12.37
N LYS A 134 -2.52 0.21 -11.40
CA LYS A 134 -2.02 -0.98 -10.69
C LYS A 134 -3.03 -1.42 -9.64
N LEU A 135 -3.14 -2.74 -9.43
CA LEU A 135 -3.96 -3.32 -8.38
C LEU A 135 -3.07 -3.77 -7.21
N LYS A 136 -3.30 -3.23 -6.01
CA LYS A 136 -2.72 -3.72 -4.77
C LYS A 136 -3.81 -4.40 -3.94
N VAL A 137 -3.58 -5.62 -3.53
CA VAL A 137 -4.57 -6.46 -2.86
C VAL A 137 -4.30 -6.51 -1.37
N ILE A 138 -5.23 -5.95 -0.57
CA ILE A 138 -5.18 -5.95 0.90
C ILE A 138 -5.77 -7.26 1.39
N ILE A 139 -4.95 -8.09 2.03
CA ILE A 139 -5.39 -9.40 2.54
C ILE A 139 -5.92 -9.35 3.98
N GLU A 140 -5.75 -8.24 4.71
CA GLU A 140 -6.09 -8.05 6.11
C GLU A 140 -5.46 -9.13 7.02
N SER A 141 -4.15 -9.22 6.96
CA SER A 141 -3.36 -10.29 7.59
C SER A 141 -3.64 -10.49 9.08
N GLY A 142 -3.94 -9.41 9.82
CA GLY A 142 -4.26 -9.47 11.25
C GLY A 142 -5.58 -10.19 11.55
N GLU A 143 -6.55 -10.16 10.64
CA GLU A 143 -7.83 -10.87 10.78
C GLU A 143 -7.74 -12.33 10.31
N LEU A 144 -6.85 -12.65 9.38
CA LEU A 144 -6.60 -14.03 8.94
C LEU A 144 -5.93 -14.90 10.01
N LYS A 145 -5.14 -14.30 10.89
CA LYS A 145 -4.56 -14.88 12.14
C LYS A 145 -3.65 -16.09 11.99
N THR A 146 -3.75 -16.87 10.92
CA THR A 146 -2.95 -18.08 10.76
C THR A 146 -1.98 -17.98 9.58
N PRO A 147 -0.76 -18.53 9.68
CA PRO A 147 0.19 -18.58 8.58
C PRO A 147 -0.40 -19.16 7.29
N ALA A 148 -1.22 -20.21 7.42
CA ALA A 148 -1.85 -20.88 6.29
C ALA A 148 -2.82 -19.96 5.53
N LEU A 149 -3.68 -19.21 6.23
CA LEU A 149 -4.63 -18.28 5.61
C LEU A 149 -3.92 -17.06 5.01
N ILE A 150 -2.85 -16.56 5.65
CA ILE A 150 -2.04 -15.46 5.10
C ILE A 150 -1.35 -15.90 3.79
N ALA A 151 -0.75 -17.08 3.78
CA ALA A 151 -0.16 -17.65 2.57
C ALA A 151 -1.21 -17.86 1.47
N GLN A 152 -2.36 -18.46 1.80
CA GLN A 152 -3.46 -18.70 0.85
C GLN A 152 -4.01 -17.39 0.27
N ALA A 153 -4.25 -16.36 1.09
CA ALA A 153 -4.71 -15.05 0.61
C ALA A 153 -3.69 -14.41 -0.33
N THR A 154 -2.39 -14.54 -0.02
CA THR A 154 -1.31 -14.06 -0.87
C THR A 154 -1.27 -14.81 -2.20
N GLU A 155 -1.42 -16.13 -2.20
CA GLU A 155 -1.49 -16.96 -3.41
C GLU A 155 -2.68 -16.58 -4.29
N LEU A 156 -3.87 -16.40 -3.69
CA LEU A 156 -5.08 -15.99 -4.42
C LEU A 156 -4.93 -14.58 -5.03
N ALA A 157 -4.31 -13.64 -4.31
CA ALA A 157 -4.00 -12.32 -4.84
C ALA A 157 -3.07 -12.40 -6.06
N ILE A 158 -2.00 -13.19 -5.98
CA ILE A 158 -1.06 -13.42 -7.09
C ILE A 158 -1.75 -14.13 -8.27
N GLN A 159 -2.57 -15.12 -7.98
CA GLN A 159 -3.31 -15.87 -9.00
C GLN A 159 -4.30 -14.96 -9.74
N GLY A 160 -5.01 -14.08 -9.03
CA GLY A 160 -5.95 -13.11 -9.59
C GLY A 160 -5.30 -11.96 -10.35
N GLY A 161 -3.95 -11.87 -10.35
CA GLY A 161 -3.21 -10.90 -11.16
C GLY A 161 -2.87 -9.59 -10.42
N ALA A 162 -2.80 -9.61 -9.10
CA ALA A 162 -2.35 -8.45 -8.32
C ALA A 162 -0.97 -7.97 -8.76
N ASP A 163 -0.77 -6.64 -8.83
CA ASP A 163 0.55 -6.04 -9.01
C ASP A 163 1.30 -5.95 -7.67
N PHE A 164 0.56 -5.83 -6.55
CA PHE A 164 1.08 -5.86 -5.19
C PHE A 164 0.16 -6.65 -4.27
N VAL A 165 0.74 -7.28 -3.24
CA VAL A 165 -0.01 -7.77 -2.08
C VAL A 165 0.29 -6.87 -0.88
N LYS A 166 -0.76 -6.39 -0.21
CA LYS A 166 -0.69 -5.48 0.93
C LYS A 166 -1.18 -6.16 2.19
N THR A 167 -0.50 -5.92 3.31
CA THR A 167 -0.83 -6.58 4.58
C THR A 167 -2.22 -6.22 5.09
N SER A 168 -2.54 -4.92 5.21
CA SER A 168 -3.65 -4.47 6.06
C SER A 168 -4.27 -3.16 5.62
N THR A 169 -5.49 -2.90 6.09
CA THR A 169 -6.18 -1.63 5.92
C THR A 169 -5.65 -0.52 6.84
N GLY A 170 -5.10 -0.86 7.99
CA GLY A 170 -4.79 0.09 9.07
C GLY A 170 -5.99 0.39 9.98
N LYS A 171 -7.13 -0.30 9.80
CA LYS A 171 -8.40 -0.05 10.51
C LYS A 171 -8.80 -1.17 11.48
N VAL A 172 -7.96 -2.19 11.60
CA VAL A 172 -8.14 -3.33 12.53
C VAL A 172 -7.12 -3.27 13.67
N ALA A 173 -7.31 -4.10 14.69
CA ALA A 173 -6.46 -4.09 15.89
C ALA A 173 -5.02 -4.52 15.60
N VAL A 174 -4.82 -5.54 14.73
CA VAL A 174 -3.51 -6.03 14.31
C VAL A 174 -3.35 -5.75 12.82
N ASN A 175 -2.28 -5.05 12.46
CA ASN A 175 -1.99 -4.68 11.09
C ASN A 175 -0.72 -5.40 10.58
N ALA A 176 0.20 -4.70 9.91
CA ALA A 176 1.45 -5.28 9.46
C ALA A 176 2.26 -5.83 10.65
N THR A 177 2.77 -7.06 10.49
CA THR A 177 3.74 -7.68 11.39
C THR A 177 4.88 -8.27 10.59
N LEU A 178 6.06 -8.39 11.19
CA LEU A 178 7.21 -9.04 10.52
C LEU A 178 6.91 -10.50 10.19
N GLU A 179 6.17 -11.21 11.04
CA GLU A 179 5.74 -12.59 10.78
C GLU A 179 4.86 -12.70 9.53
N ALA A 180 3.81 -11.88 9.44
CA ALA A 180 2.95 -11.84 8.23
C ALA A 180 3.75 -11.45 6.99
N THR A 181 4.68 -10.49 7.12
CA THR A 181 5.57 -10.04 6.05
C THR A 181 6.44 -11.18 5.54
N GLU A 182 7.06 -11.94 6.44
CA GLU A 182 7.89 -13.10 6.09
C GLU A 182 7.09 -14.14 5.30
N ILE A 183 5.87 -14.47 5.75
CA ILE A 183 4.99 -15.41 5.06
C ILE A 183 4.65 -14.93 3.66
N MET A 184 4.24 -13.65 3.53
CA MET A 184 3.85 -13.04 2.27
C MET A 184 5.02 -12.98 1.28
N LEU A 185 6.19 -12.49 1.71
CA LEU A 185 7.38 -12.40 0.86
C LEU A 185 7.86 -13.78 0.39
N ASN A 186 7.88 -14.78 1.28
CA ASN A 186 8.21 -16.15 0.88
C ASN A 186 7.21 -16.73 -0.12
N THR A 187 5.92 -16.40 0.00
CA THR A 187 4.87 -16.83 -0.94
C THR A 187 5.06 -16.14 -2.30
N ILE A 188 5.34 -14.83 -2.31
CA ILE A 188 5.66 -14.08 -3.53
C ILE A 188 6.89 -14.67 -4.22
N LYS A 189 7.97 -14.91 -3.47
CA LYS A 189 9.21 -15.49 -3.99
C LYS A 189 8.98 -16.86 -4.66
N LYS A 190 8.19 -17.72 -4.03
CA LYS A 190 7.84 -19.06 -4.55
C LYS A 190 7.03 -18.99 -5.85
N SER A 191 6.19 -17.96 -6.02
CA SER A 191 5.34 -17.81 -7.21
C SER A 191 6.12 -17.53 -8.49
N SER A 192 7.36 -17.00 -8.38
CA SER A 192 8.21 -16.53 -9.49
C SER A 192 7.51 -15.48 -10.38
N LYS A 193 6.45 -14.82 -9.89
CA LYS A 193 5.77 -13.73 -10.60
C LYS A 193 6.29 -12.38 -10.09
N PRO A 194 6.35 -11.35 -10.93
CA PRO A 194 6.80 -10.01 -10.56
C PRO A 194 5.70 -9.27 -9.77
N VAL A 195 5.46 -9.69 -8.54
CA VAL A 195 4.46 -9.09 -7.65
C VAL A 195 5.17 -8.34 -6.53
N GLY A 196 4.74 -7.11 -6.26
CA GLY A 196 5.26 -6.28 -5.18
C GLY A 196 4.61 -6.59 -3.83
N PHE A 197 5.23 -6.07 -2.78
CA PHE A 197 4.75 -6.16 -1.40
C PHE A 197 4.55 -4.77 -0.80
N LYS A 198 3.48 -4.59 0.00
CA LYS A 198 3.23 -3.35 0.73
C LYS A 198 2.94 -3.66 2.21
N ALA A 199 3.82 -3.18 3.10
CA ALA A 199 3.55 -3.16 4.53
C ALA A 199 2.68 -1.95 4.89
N ALA A 200 1.52 -2.16 5.52
CA ALA A 200 0.60 -1.07 5.85
C ALA A 200 -0.01 -1.22 7.25
N GLY A 201 -0.06 -0.09 7.96
CA GLY A 201 -0.54 -0.02 9.34
C GLY A 201 0.51 -0.47 10.36
N GLY A 202 0.78 0.38 11.36
CA GLY A 202 1.69 0.05 12.45
C GLY A 202 3.16 0.43 12.25
N VAL A 203 3.63 0.71 11.03
CA VAL A 203 4.98 1.21 10.77
C VAL A 203 4.99 2.72 11.02
N LYS A 204 5.57 3.17 12.13
CA LYS A 204 5.48 4.56 12.61
C LYS A 204 6.82 5.27 12.70
N THR A 205 7.90 4.53 12.87
CA THR A 205 9.25 5.05 13.05
C THR A 205 10.21 4.54 11.98
N THR A 206 11.30 5.26 11.77
CA THR A 206 12.41 4.82 10.91
C THR A 206 12.99 3.48 11.39
N GLY A 207 12.98 3.24 12.72
CA GLY A 207 13.39 1.97 13.30
C GLY A 207 12.47 0.82 12.89
N ASP A 208 11.14 1.04 12.96
CA ASP A 208 10.17 0.04 12.48
C ASP A 208 10.41 -0.25 11.00
N ALA A 209 10.51 0.79 10.17
CA ALA A 209 10.71 0.64 8.73
C ALA A 209 11.99 -0.16 8.41
N ASN A 210 13.10 0.11 9.12
CA ASN A 210 14.37 -0.61 8.93
C ASN A 210 14.23 -2.13 9.17
N ALA A 211 13.39 -2.56 10.14
CA ALA A 211 13.16 -3.98 10.38
C ALA A 211 12.48 -4.66 9.16
N TYR A 212 11.52 -3.97 8.51
CA TYR A 212 10.88 -4.47 7.28
C TYR A 212 11.84 -4.47 6.09
N LEU A 213 12.67 -3.42 5.95
CA LEU A 213 13.68 -3.37 4.89
C LEU A 213 14.67 -4.52 5.02
N GLN A 214 15.20 -4.74 6.24
CA GLN A 214 16.14 -5.84 6.50
C GLN A 214 15.53 -7.19 6.18
N LEU A 215 14.33 -7.49 6.69
CA LEU A 215 13.63 -8.75 6.40
C LEU A 215 13.40 -8.94 4.91
N THR A 216 13.04 -7.86 4.20
CA THR A 216 12.81 -7.91 2.76
C THR A 216 14.11 -8.20 2.00
N THR A 217 15.21 -7.53 2.35
CA THR A 217 16.54 -7.81 1.78
C THR A 217 16.96 -9.26 2.00
N GLU A 218 16.79 -9.79 3.20
CA GLU A 218 17.14 -11.19 3.54
C GLU A 218 16.36 -12.21 2.69
N ILE A 219 15.08 -11.93 2.39
CA ILE A 219 14.23 -12.86 1.63
C ILE A 219 14.35 -12.64 0.13
N MET A 220 14.27 -11.39 -0.33
CA MET A 220 14.07 -11.03 -1.74
C MET A 220 15.32 -10.46 -2.43
N GLY A 221 16.29 -9.93 -1.66
CA GLY A 221 17.43 -9.18 -2.16
C GLY A 221 17.19 -7.67 -2.18
N ASP A 222 18.29 -6.89 -2.25
CA ASP A 222 18.22 -5.41 -2.18
C ASP A 222 17.50 -4.80 -3.37
N GLU A 223 17.57 -5.43 -4.54
CA GLU A 223 16.89 -4.97 -5.77
C GLU A 223 15.35 -4.96 -5.65
N TYR A 224 14.80 -5.69 -4.67
CA TYR A 224 13.37 -5.65 -4.41
C TYR A 224 12.92 -4.40 -3.65
N LEU A 225 13.84 -3.62 -3.09
CA LEU A 225 13.57 -2.37 -2.39
C LEU A 225 13.45 -1.19 -3.37
N ALA A 226 12.50 -1.28 -4.29
CA ALA A 226 12.18 -0.25 -5.26
C ALA A 226 10.68 0.12 -5.23
N PRO A 227 10.29 1.35 -5.62
CA PRO A 227 8.86 1.75 -5.61
C PRO A 227 7.94 0.85 -6.45
N GLU A 228 8.48 0.09 -7.38
CA GLU A 228 7.77 -0.84 -8.26
C GLU A 228 7.47 -2.17 -7.58
N THR A 229 8.17 -2.50 -6.49
CA THR A 229 8.16 -3.84 -5.86
C THR A 229 7.95 -3.80 -4.36
N PHE A 230 8.28 -2.69 -3.69
CA PHE A 230 8.10 -2.55 -2.24
C PHE A 230 7.48 -1.19 -1.89
N ARG A 231 6.52 -1.17 -0.95
CA ARG A 231 5.92 0.06 -0.42
C ARG A 231 5.67 -0.01 1.08
N PHE A 232 5.70 1.16 1.70
CA PHE A 232 5.13 1.39 3.03
C PHE A 232 3.83 2.18 2.92
N GLY A 233 2.72 1.67 3.47
CA GLY A 233 1.51 2.46 3.66
C GLY A 233 1.53 3.12 5.03
N ALA A 234 1.80 4.42 5.08
CA ALA A 234 2.01 5.12 6.35
C ALA A 234 1.51 6.57 6.32
N SER A 235 1.16 7.10 7.50
CA SER A 235 0.81 8.51 7.71
C SER A 235 1.87 9.25 8.54
N SER A 236 2.12 8.78 9.77
CA SER A 236 3.04 9.45 10.70
C SER A 236 4.52 9.17 10.45
N LEU A 237 4.85 8.11 9.71
CA LEU A 237 6.23 7.71 9.42
C LEU A 237 7.03 8.82 8.73
N LEU A 238 6.41 9.62 7.86
CA LEU A 238 7.08 10.70 7.15
C LEU A 238 7.71 11.71 8.12
N ASN A 239 7.01 12.07 9.19
CA ASN A 239 7.52 13.04 10.17
C ASN A 239 8.74 12.49 10.94
N ASP A 240 8.72 11.20 11.30
CA ASP A 240 9.85 10.57 11.98
C ASP A 240 11.06 10.48 11.07
N VAL A 241 10.87 10.08 9.82
CA VAL A 241 11.95 10.01 8.82
C VAL A 241 12.56 11.38 8.55
N TYR A 242 11.75 12.42 8.39
CA TYR A 242 12.24 13.79 8.18
C TYR A 242 13.02 14.30 9.39
N LYS A 243 12.62 13.96 10.61
CA LYS A 243 13.40 14.29 11.82
C LYS A 243 14.79 13.67 11.74
N VAL A 244 14.92 12.39 11.41
CA VAL A 244 16.21 11.70 11.24
C VAL A 244 17.06 12.37 10.16
N LEU A 245 16.45 12.77 9.04
CA LEU A 245 17.16 13.44 7.94
C LEU A 245 17.65 14.85 8.32
N HIS A 246 16.87 15.61 9.07
CA HIS A 246 17.28 16.93 9.57
C HIS A 246 18.42 16.83 10.59
N GLU A 247 18.38 15.88 11.52
CA GLU A 247 19.44 15.66 12.51
C GLU A 247 20.77 15.27 11.83
N ALA A 248 20.71 14.58 10.69
CA ALA A 248 21.91 14.17 9.94
C ALA A 248 22.55 15.31 9.10
N GLN A 249 21.86 16.45 8.96
CA GLN A 249 22.37 17.65 8.24
C GLN A 249 23.01 18.67 9.15
N GLN A 250 22.93 18.49 10.47
CA GLN A 250 23.56 19.34 11.51
C GLN A 250 24.94 18.82 11.86
#